data_1666e15d68579a08d858525f7ff8ecda
#
_entry.id   1666e15d68579a08d858525f7ff8ecda
#
_cell.length_a   1.000
_cell.length_b   1.000
_cell.length_c   1.000
_cell.angle_alpha   90.00
_cell.angle_beta   90.00
_cell.angle_gamma   90.00
#
_symmetry.space_group_name_H-M   'P 1'
#
loop_
_entity.id
_entity.type
_entity.pdbx_description
1 polymer ?
#
loop_
_entity_poly.entity_id
_entity_poly.type
_entity_poly.pdbx_seq_one_letter_code
_entity_poly.pdbx_strand_id
1 'polypeptide(L)'
;LTTLHLKRLHDLLAGTPYEHIIILANTAHYGGGGIYNSYNLCYTRGQQFLPVVVHEFGHSFGGLGDEYPYGDDDPMYFADTEPWEPNLTTHTTHPAKWQKLIDEGRASLVEGGGYLTHGVWRGQEDCRMRTNEHPDFCPVCQEALTRLIKFYTEK
;
A
#
# COMPACT_ATOMS: atom_id res chain seq x y z
N LEU A 1 3.85 3.86 11.79
CA LEU A 1 3.18 4.03 13.10
C LEU A 1 2.25 2.86 13.40
N THR A 2 2.19 2.43 14.65
CA THR A 2 1.29 1.36 15.11
C THR A 2 0.81 1.65 16.55
N THR A 3 -0.23 0.95 17.00
CA THR A 3 -0.70 1.01 18.39
C THR A 3 -0.39 -0.28 19.15
N LEU A 4 0.07 -0.15 20.38
CA LEU A 4 0.21 -1.26 21.33
C LEU A 4 -1.11 -1.64 22.02
N HIS A 5 -2.20 -0.89 21.77
CA HIS A 5 -3.48 -1.03 22.45
C HIS A 5 -4.59 -1.56 21.52
N LEU A 6 -4.25 -2.49 20.62
CA LEU A 6 -5.18 -3.04 19.62
C LEU A 6 -6.46 -3.59 20.25
N LYS A 7 -6.33 -4.38 21.33
CA LYS A 7 -7.51 -4.90 22.05
C LYS A 7 -8.42 -3.78 22.54
N ARG A 8 -7.86 -2.72 23.14
CA ARG A 8 -8.65 -1.58 23.63
C ARG A 8 -9.36 -0.83 22.49
N LEU A 9 -8.71 -0.73 21.33
CA LEU A 9 -9.31 -0.14 20.13
C LEU A 9 -10.56 -0.91 19.72
N HIS A 10 -10.47 -2.23 19.60
CA HIS A 10 -11.62 -3.08 19.24
C HIS A 10 -12.69 -3.11 20.32
N ASP A 11 -12.31 -3.13 21.62
CA ASP A 11 -13.28 -3.06 22.74
C ASP A 11 -14.09 -1.76 22.68
N LEU A 12 -13.46 -0.62 22.36
CA LEU A 12 -14.15 0.67 22.22
C LEU A 12 -15.13 0.70 21.03
N LEU A 13 -14.86 -0.05 19.98
CA LEU A 13 -15.66 -0.10 18.77
C LEU A 13 -16.66 -1.27 18.74
N ALA A 14 -16.69 -2.13 19.76
CA ALA A 14 -17.47 -3.36 19.77
C ALA A 14 -18.99 -3.17 19.54
N GLY A 15 -19.53 -2.00 19.85
CA GLY A 15 -20.93 -1.65 19.60
C GLY A 15 -21.18 -0.88 18.30
N THR A 16 -20.16 -0.66 17.48
CA THR A 16 -20.21 0.13 16.24
C THR A 16 -19.97 -0.79 15.05
N PRO A 17 -20.88 -0.85 14.04
CA PRO A 17 -20.58 -1.53 12.80
C PRO A 17 -19.50 -0.75 12.03
N TYR A 18 -18.41 -1.40 11.67
CA TYR A 18 -17.33 -0.82 10.86
C TYR A 18 -16.68 -1.88 9.98
N GLU A 19 -16.24 -1.48 8.80
CA GLU A 19 -15.45 -2.28 7.88
C GLU A 19 -13.98 -1.87 7.91
N HIS A 20 -13.70 -0.61 8.28
CA HIS A 20 -12.35 -0.06 8.31
C HIS A 20 -12.20 0.97 9.43
N ILE A 21 -10.99 1.03 10.01
CA ILE A 21 -10.67 1.96 11.11
C ILE A 21 -9.60 2.93 10.65
N ILE A 22 -9.85 4.24 10.78
CA ILE A 22 -8.85 5.28 10.54
C ILE A 22 -8.63 6.05 11.85
N ILE A 23 -7.43 5.96 12.40
CA ILE A 23 -7.02 6.62 13.63
C ILE A 23 -6.28 7.91 13.25
N LEU A 24 -6.84 9.05 13.60
CA LEU A 24 -6.29 10.36 13.34
C LEU A 24 -5.60 10.88 14.61
N ALA A 25 -4.27 10.76 14.67
CA ALA A 25 -3.48 11.22 15.79
C ALA A 25 -3.28 12.73 15.75
N ASN A 26 -3.76 13.46 16.77
CA ASN A 26 -3.63 14.90 16.90
C ASN A 26 -2.19 15.31 17.22
N THR A 27 -1.27 15.11 16.28
CA THR A 27 0.17 15.42 16.42
C THR A 27 0.71 16.04 15.13
N ALA A 28 1.78 16.85 15.27
CA ALA A 28 2.56 17.35 14.15
C ALA A 28 3.75 16.43 13.79
N HIS A 29 3.99 15.39 14.58
CA HIS A 29 5.04 14.43 14.30
C HIS A 29 4.65 13.62 13.08
N TYR A 30 5.37 13.84 11.97
CA TYR A 30 5.12 13.17 10.69
C TYR A 30 5.15 11.66 10.83
N GLY A 31 4.18 10.99 10.20
CA GLY A 31 4.16 9.55 10.09
C GLY A 31 2.76 9.00 9.85
N GLY A 32 2.75 7.79 9.32
CA GLY A 32 1.59 6.97 9.07
C GLY A 32 1.90 5.50 9.31
N GLY A 33 0.89 4.66 9.30
CA GLY A 33 1.00 3.21 9.33
C GLY A 33 -0.33 2.57 8.96
N GLY A 34 -0.34 1.82 7.86
CA GLY A 34 -1.48 1.04 7.40
C GLY A 34 -1.27 -0.43 7.71
N ILE A 35 -2.10 -0.98 8.59
CA ILE A 35 -2.04 -2.40 8.97
C ILE A 35 -3.13 -3.14 8.21
N TYR A 36 -2.72 -4.00 7.29
CA TYR A 36 -3.62 -4.71 6.40
C TYR A 36 -4.77 -5.40 7.14
N ASN A 37 -5.97 -5.17 6.63
CA ASN A 37 -7.22 -5.69 7.18
C ASN A 37 -7.45 -5.34 8.67
N SER A 38 -6.88 -4.22 9.14
CA SER A 38 -6.99 -3.80 10.53
C SER A 38 -7.27 -2.29 10.66
N TYR A 39 -6.29 -1.42 10.49
CA TYR A 39 -6.49 0.02 10.65
C TYR A 39 -5.42 0.87 9.94
N ASN A 40 -5.74 2.15 9.73
CA ASN A 40 -4.75 3.21 9.50
C ASN A 40 -4.49 3.96 10.80
N LEU A 41 -3.23 4.40 11.01
CA LEU A 41 -2.88 5.38 12.02
C LEU A 41 -2.07 6.50 11.35
N CYS A 42 -2.59 7.73 11.34
CA CYS A 42 -1.96 8.86 10.65
C CYS A 42 -1.87 10.09 11.57
N TYR A 43 -0.74 10.84 11.44
CA TYR A 43 -0.65 12.17 12.01
C TYR A 43 -1.63 13.12 11.33
N THR A 44 -2.01 14.27 11.98
CA THR A 44 -3.02 15.17 11.39
C THR A 44 -2.56 16.62 11.24
N ARG A 45 -1.46 17.02 11.92
CA ARG A 45 -0.99 18.41 11.89
C ARG A 45 0.19 18.58 10.95
N GLY A 46 -0.07 18.60 9.63
CA GLY A 46 0.97 18.86 8.64
C GLY A 46 0.42 18.85 7.21
N GLN A 47 1.18 19.41 6.30
CA GLN A 47 0.78 19.57 4.89
C GLN A 47 0.60 18.24 4.17
N GLN A 48 1.34 17.22 4.58
CA GLN A 48 1.30 15.88 3.98
C GLN A 48 0.24 14.96 4.61
N PHE A 49 -0.65 15.48 5.46
CA PHE A 49 -1.67 14.68 6.14
C PHE A 49 -2.55 13.89 5.18
N LEU A 50 -3.19 14.55 4.22
CA LEU A 50 -4.10 13.89 3.27
C LEU A 50 -3.39 12.86 2.37
N PRO A 51 -2.23 13.18 1.76
CA PRO A 51 -1.41 12.19 1.06
C PRO A 51 -1.10 10.95 1.90
N VAL A 52 -0.68 11.12 3.15
CA VAL A 52 -0.34 10.00 4.03
C VAL A 52 -1.57 9.15 4.36
N VAL A 53 -2.73 9.75 4.66
CA VAL A 53 -3.96 8.97 4.90
C VAL A 53 -4.32 8.08 3.72
N VAL A 54 -4.21 8.61 2.49
CA VAL A 54 -4.50 7.85 1.26
C VAL A 54 -3.48 6.74 1.02
N HIS A 55 -2.19 7.01 1.24
CA HIS A 55 -1.12 6.02 1.16
C HIS A 55 -1.37 4.87 2.14
N GLU A 56 -1.59 5.18 3.42
CA GLU A 56 -1.83 4.16 4.46
C GLU A 56 -3.13 3.36 4.22
N PHE A 57 -4.13 3.99 3.60
CA PHE A 57 -5.32 3.28 3.15
C PHE A 57 -5.01 2.26 2.03
N GLY A 58 -4.05 2.57 1.16
CA GLY A 58 -3.51 1.63 0.19
C GLY A 58 -2.99 0.34 0.84
N HIS A 59 -2.27 0.45 1.96
CA HIS A 59 -1.83 -0.71 2.75
C HIS A 59 -2.99 -1.40 3.46
N SER A 60 -3.70 -0.67 4.29
CA SER A 60 -4.64 -1.25 5.26
C SER A 60 -5.89 -1.84 4.62
N PHE A 61 -6.41 -1.23 3.56
CA PHE A 61 -7.53 -1.72 2.77
C PHE A 61 -7.08 -2.54 1.58
N GLY A 62 -6.14 -2.01 0.78
CA GLY A 62 -5.75 -2.57 -0.51
C GLY A 62 -4.72 -3.69 -0.44
N GLY A 63 -4.02 -3.85 0.69
CA GLY A 63 -2.89 -4.76 0.80
C GLY A 63 -1.74 -4.40 -0.14
N LEU A 64 -1.63 -3.12 -0.52
CA LEU A 64 -0.55 -2.64 -1.38
C LEU A 64 0.76 -2.56 -0.59
N GLY A 65 1.86 -2.90 -1.23
CA GLY A 65 3.21 -2.70 -0.69
C GLY A 65 3.75 -1.30 -0.97
N ASP A 66 4.75 -0.89 -0.19
CA ASP A 66 5.50 0.33 -0.44
C ASP A 66 6.33 0.21 -1.73
N GLU A 67 6.27 1.22 -2.59
CA GLU A 67 6.99 1.24 -3.87
C GLU A 67 8.31 2.02 -3.82
N TYR A 68 8.70 2.52 -2.64
CA TYR A 68 9.96 3.24 -2.46
C TYR A 68 11.08 2.32 -1.95
N PRO A 69 12.33 2.54 -2.38
CA PRO A 69 13.50 1.87 -1.82
C PRO A 69 14.09 2.65 -0.64
N TYR A 70 14.64 1.95 0.36
CA TYR A 70 15.53 2.53 1.37
C TYR A 70 16.98 2.10 1.20
N GLY A 71 17.21 0.99 0.50
CA GLY A 71 18.50 0.34 0.29
C GLY A 71 18.35 -1.17 0.30
N ASP A 72 19.43 -1.90 0.10
CA ASP A 72 19.42 -3.37 -0.01
C ASP A 72 19.92 -4.06 1.26
N ASP A 73 20.07 -3.33 2.37
CA ASP A 73 20.74 -3.81 3.58
C ASP A 73 19.88 -4.75 4.44
N ASP A 74 18.55 -4.69 4.31
CA ASP A 74 17.62 -5.55 5.07
C ASP A 74 16.47 -6.00 4.16
N PRO A 75 16.63 -7.07 3.39
CA PRO A 75 15.65 -7.50 2.41
C PRO A 75 14.37 -8.02 3.08
N MET A 76 13.23 -7.35 2.85
CA MET A 76 11.91 -7.85 3.21
C MET A 76 11.41 -8.95 2.27
N TYR A 77 11.97 -9.02 1.05
CA TYR A 77 11.59 -9.96 0.01
C TYR A 77 12.79 -10.78 -0.45
N PHE A 78 12.57 -12.02 -0.80
CA PHE A 78 13.58 -12.91 -1.35
C PHE A 78 13.31 -13.10 -2.84
N ALA A 79 14.36 -13.14 -3.64
CA ALA A 79 14.29 -13.21 -5.11
C ALA A 79 13.51 -14.42 -5.67
N ASP A 80 13.36 -15.49 -4.90
CA ASP A 80 12.62 -16.71 -5.22
C ASP A 80 11.21 -16.75 -4.61
N THR A 81 10.81 -15.69 -3.90
CA THR A 81 9.53 -15.60 -3.22
C THR A 81 8.72 -14.42 -3.78
N GLU A 82 7.65 -14.73 -4.48
CA GLU A 82 6.77 -13.68 -5.01
C GLU A 82 6.04 -12.96 -3.87
N PRO A 83 6.11 -11.61 -3.79
CA PRO A 83 5.35 -10.82 -2.82
C PRO A 83 3.84 -11.10 -2.94
N TRP A 84 3.16 -11.16 -1.81
CA TRP A 84 1.70 -11.28 -1.81
C TRP A 84 1.01 -9.95 -2.21
N GLU A 85 1.68 -8.85 -2.04
CA GLU A 85 1.21 -7.50 -2.40
C GLU A 85 0.97 -7.41 -3.92
N PRO A 86 -0.21 -6.94 -4.34
CA PRO A 86 -0.58 -6.98 -5.75
C PRO A 86 0.24 -6.05 -6.66
N ASN A 87 0.87 -5.02 -6.09
CA ASN A 87 1.64 -4.00 -6.80
C ASN A 87 3.16 -4.22 -6.80
N LEU A 88 3.63 -5.30 -6.19
CA LEU A 88 5.04 -5.69 -6.19
C LEU A 88 5.23 -7.08 -6.78
N THR A 89 6.37 -7.33 -7.44
CA THR A 89 6.74 -8.64 -7.97
C THR A 89 8.25 -8.84 -7.93
N THR A 90 8.68 -10.08 -7.72
CA THR A 90 10.07 -10.52 -7.91
C THR A 90 10.26 -11.21 -9.27
N HIS A 91 9.18 -11.44 -10.02
CA HIS A 91 9.19 -12.12 -11.30
C HIS A 91 9.02 -11.16 -12.47
N THR A 92 10.02 -11.12 -13.34
CA THR A 92 10.02 -10.31 -14.57
C THR A 92 9.70 -11.10 -15.82
N THR A 93 9.58 -12.43 -15.70
CA THR A 93 9.26 -13.31 -16.83
C THR A 93 7.76 -13.32 -17.10
N HIS A 94 7.39 -13.40 -18.39
CA HIS A 94 6.00 -13.48 -18.81
C HIS A 94 5.31 -14.79 -18.33
N PRO A 95 4.08 -14.74 -17.81
CA PRO A 95 3.28 -13.53 -17.54
C PRO A 95 3.69 -12.89 -16.19
N ALA A 96 3.92 -11.59 -16.20
CA ALA A 96 4.08 -10.83 -14.96
C ALA A 96 2.73 -10.70 -14.23
N LYS A 97 2.76 -10.35 -12.95
CA LYS A 97 1.56 -10.23 -12.08
C LYS A 97 0.47 -9.31 -12.69
N TRP A 98 0.88 -8.26 -13.41
CA TRP A 98 0.00 -7.31 -14.11
C TRP A 98 0.24 -7.29 -15.62
N GLN A 99 0.51 -8.45 -16.22
CA GLN A 99 0.84 -8.58 -17.66
C GLN A 99 -0.19 -7.92 -18.57
N LYS A 100 -1.48 -8.06 -18.27
CA LYS A 100 -2.55 -7.43 -19.04
C LYS A 100 -2.38 -5.91 -19.14
N LEU A 101 -2.02 -5.24 -18.05
CA LEU A 101 -1.77 -3.79 -18.05
C LEU A 101 -0.52 -3.42 -18.83
N ILE A 102 0.49 -4.29 -18.85
CA ILE A 102 1.69 -4.12 -19.68
C ILE A 102 1.31 -4.21 -21.17
N ASP A 103 0.55 -5.22 -21.54
CA ASP A 103 0.08 -5.43 -22.93
C ASP A 103 -0.81 -4.28 -23.43
N GLU A 104 -1.56 -3.67 -22.52
CA GLU A 104 -2.37 -2.46 -22.79
C GLU A 104 -1.53 -1.16 -22.81
N GLY A 105 -0.23 -1.21 -22.52
CA GLY A 105 0.64 -0.03 -22.42
C GLY A 105 0.35 0.89 -21.22
N ARG A 106 -0.31 0.40 -20.18
CA ARG A 106 -0.74 1.14 -18.99
C ARG A 106 0.17 0.92 -17.79
N ALA A 107 0.99 -0.11 -17.81
CA ALA A 107 1.98 -0.40 -16.79
C ALA A 107 3.27 -0.90 -17.42
N SER A 108 4.32 -1.01 -16.61
CA SER A 108 5.63 -1.55 -16.99
C SER A 108 6.18 -2.41 -15.85
N LEU A 109 7.46 -2.78 -15.95
CA LEU A 109 8.23 -3.36 -14.86
C LEU A 109 9.37 -2.37 -14.56
N VAL A 110 9.23 -1.64 -13.48
CA VAL A 110 10.23 -0.68 -13.00
C VAL A 110 10.90 -1.26 -11.77
N GLU A 111 12.22 -1.40 -11.80
CA GLU A 111 12.97 -1.96 -10.68
C GLU A 111 12.99 -1.02 -9.48
N GLY A 112 12.98 -1.59 -8.28
CA GLY A 112 12.90 -0.91 -6.99
C GLY A 112 11.49 -0.89 -6.43
N GLY A 113 11.36 -1.26 -5.15
CA GLY A 113 10.11 -1.33 -4.40
C GLY A 113 10.26 -2.26 -3.21
N GLY A 114 9.29 -2.27 -2.31
CA GLY A 114 9.38 -3.10 -1.10
C GLY A 114 10.61 -2.80 -0.25
N TYR A 115 11.01 -1.53 -0.21
CA TYR A 115 12.23 -1.01 0.43
C TYR A 115 13.56 -1.39 -0.24
N LEU A 116 13.54 -2.22 -1.29
CA LEU A 116 14.72 -2.66 -2.02
C LEU A 116 14.97 -1.82 -3.28
N THR A 117 16.23 -1.57 -3.59
CA THR A 117 16.67 -0.92 -4.82
C THR A 117 16.63 -1.89 -6.00
N HIS A 118 16.93 -3.17 -5.75
CA HIS A 118 17.04 -4.22 -6.75
C HIS A 118 16.24 -5.47 -6.37
N GLY A 119 15.87 -6.26 -7.39
CA GLY A 119 15.23 -7.57 -7.21
C GLY A 119 13.73 -7.55 -6.93
N VAL A 120 13.13 -6.37 -6.80
CA VAL A 120 11.68 -6.17 -6.71
C VAL A 120 11.26 -5.11 -7.73
N TRP A 121 10.15 -5.33 -8.39
CA TRP A 121 9.62 -4.45 -9.43
C TRP A 121 8.23 -3.95 -9.07
N ARG A 122 7.89 -2.75 -9.56
CA ARG A 122 6.63 -2.05 -9.44
C ARG A 122 6.06 -1.68 -10.81
N GLY A 123 4.83 -1.20 -10.86
CA GLY A 123 4.09 -0.99 -12.11
C GLY A 123 4.43 0.28 -12.89
N GLN A 124 4.96 1.31 -12.23
CA GLN A 124 5.29 2.62 -12.83
C GLN A 124 6.42 3.32 -12.07
N GLU A 125 6.98 4.37 -12.68
CA GLU A 125 8.05 5.19 -12.08
C GLU A 125 7.61 5.86 -10.79
N ASP A 126 6.39 6.39 -10.73
CA ASP A 126 5.86 7.03 -9.54
C ASP A 126 4.38 6.67 -9.31
N CYS A 127 3.97 6.72 -8.04
CA CYS A 127 2.67 6.27 -7.57
C CYS A 127 2.43 6.82 -6.16
N ARG A 128 1.16 6.91 -5.73
CA ARG A 128 0.82 7.20 -4.33
C ARG A 128 1.51 6.24 -3.34
N MET A 129 1.76 4.99 -3.72
CA MET A 129 2.49 4.03 -2.88
C MET A 129 4.00 4.24 -2.86
N ARG A 130 4.51 5.22 -3.62
CA ARG A 130 5.93 5.56 -3.66
C ARG A 130 6.22 6.94 -3.07
N THR A 131 5.47 7.97 -3.49
CA THR A 131 5.69 9.35 -3.05
C THR A 131 4.39 10.05 -2.65
N ASN A 132 4.50 11.01 -1.73
CA ASN A 132 3.37 11.84 -1.34
C ASN A 132 3.06 12.94 -2.38
N GLU A 133 3.97 13.20 -3.29
CA GLU A 133 3.84 14.19 -4.36
C GLU A 133 2.96 13.69 -5.50
N HIS A 134 3.01 12.39 -5.79
CA HIS A 134 2.14 11.81 -6.82
C HIS A 134 0.68 11.77 -6.32
N PRO A 135 -0.28 12.35 -7.06
CA PRO A 135 -1.65 12.53 -6.57
C PRO A 135 -2.45 11.22 -6.53
N ASP A 136 -2.13 10.27 -7.42
CA ASP A 136 -2.96 9.11 -7.69
C ASP A 136 -2.22 7.78 -7.46
N PHE A 137 -2.98 6.71 -7.26
CA PHE A 137 -2.48 5.35 -7.40
C PHE A 137 -2.17 5.04 -8.86
N CYS A 138 -1.10 4.30 -9.13
CA CYS A 138 -0.79 3.83 -10.49
C CYS A 138 -1.84 2.81 -10.98
N PRO A 139 -1.90 2.50 -12.28
CA PRO A 139 -2.90 1.57 -12.83
C PRO A 139 -2.90 0.19 -12.18
N VAL A 140 -1.76 -0.32 -11.76
CA VAL A 140 -1.65 -1.61 -11.05
C VAL A 140 -2.35 -1.53 -9.68
N CYS A 141 -2.05 -0.49 -8.91
CA CYS A 141 -2.70 -0.24 -7.62
C CYS A 141 -4.21 0.01 -7.77
N GLN A 142 -4.61 0.79 -8.79
CA GLN A 142 -6.02 1.06 -9.08
C GLN A 142 -6.78 -0.23 -9.43
N GLU A 143 -6.20 -1.12 -10.23
CA GLU A 143 -6.84 -2.39 -10.58
C GLU A 143 -7.00 -3.28 -9.35
N ALA A 144 -5.98 -3.36 -8.48
CA ALA A 144 -6.05 -4.11 -7.24
C ALA A 144 -7.15 -3.58 -6.30
N LEU A 145 -7.20 -2.26 -6.09
CA LEU A 145 -8.23 -1.61 -5.28
C LEU A 145 -9.62 -1.79 -5.88
N THR A 146 -9.77 -1.62 -7.19
CA THR A 146 -11.06 -1.79 -7.90
C THR A 146 -11.58 -3.21 -7.76
N ARG A 147 -10.71 -4.22 -7.93
CA ARG A 147 -11.07 -5.63 -7.75
C ARG A 147 -11.58 -5.90 -6.32
N LEU A 148 -10.91 -5.34 -5.32
CA LEU A 148 -11.32 -5.50 -3.92
C LEU A 148 -12.65 -4.80 -3.63
N ILE A 149 -12.83 -3.57 -4.12
CA ILE A 149 -14.11 -2.83 -4.00
C ILE A 149 -15.25 -3.63 -4.62
N LYS A 150 -15.07 -4.15 -5.85
CA LYS A 150 -16.06 -4.99 -6.51
C LYS A 150 -16.40 -6.25 -5.73
N PHE A 151 -15.40 -6.91 -5.14
CA PHE A 151 -15.63 -8.07 -4.28
C PHE A 151 -16.59 -7.78 -3.13
N TYR A 152 -16.50 -6.59 -2.54
CA TYR A 152 -17.39 -6.18 -1.43
C TYR A 152 -18.73 -5.61 -1.89
N THR A 153 -18.86 -5.08 -3.09
CA THR A 153 -20.03 -4.32 -3.54
C THR A 153 -20.87 -5.01 -4.62
N GLU A 154 -20.28 -5.88 -5.41
CA GLU A 154 -20.97 -6.64 -6.46
C GLU A 154 -21.41 -8.01 -5.90
N LYS A 155 -22.73 -8.23 -5.80
CA LYS A 155 -23.34 -9.50 -5.38
C LYS A 155 -23.70 -10.35 -6.57
#